data_584e8cf13cfadfc3e76e97f13fed21e9
#
_entry.id   584e8cf13cfadfc3e76e97f13fed21e9
#
_cell.length_a   1.000
_cell.length_b   1.000
_cell.length_c   1.000
_cell.angle_alpha   90.00
_cell.angle_beta   90.00
_cell.angle_gamma   90.00
#
_symmetry.space_group_name_H-M   'P 1'
#
loop_
_entity.id
_entity.type
_entity.pdbx_description
1 polymer ?
#
loop_
_entity_poly.entity_id
_entity_poly.type
_entity_poly.pdbx_seq_one_letter_code
_entity_poly.pdbx_strand_id
1 'polypeptide(L)'
;MGVTHTCSRALVGVQTLTKSRSFIAALMCLVAIPASAASSSLSWWEENPWADPDRGFNWYPDPREELPPEKAKPEEKKPKTIYEMTTLEEVKKELERLKGEAVINPTEQNVLSFLRAQNYVMDKASMFADVSRRVVWANPDVNYAARSPTANFARDKEKGRIDVKRNENLKALAETHALVFFARSDCDFCHDQAPVMRAFGSRTGIPILAISLDGKPIPGFPDAKPDNGIAMMASGGNGIQIVPAIFLVDRKTQQMTPLGTGVIAAEDLAERIRVVTTTTPGQEF
;
A
#
# COMPACT_ATOMS: atom_id res chain seq x y z
N MET A 1 41.41 -32.33 29.33
CA MET A 1 40.38 -31.97 30.34
C MET A 1 39.16 -31.52 29.56
N GLY A 2 38.21 -32.42 29.43
CA GLY A 2 36.98 -32.21 28.70
C GLY A 2 35.91 -31.63 29.59
N VAL A 3 35.12 -30.71 29.03
CA VAL A 3 33.83 -30.30 29.58
C VAL A 3 32.80 -30.44 28.49
N THR A 4 32.01 -31.48 28.58
CA THR A 4 30.81 -31.75 27.79
C THR A 4 29.65 -31.00 28.43
N HIS A 5 29.04 -30.03 27.71
CA HIS A 5 27.75 -29.48 28.08
C HIS A 5 26.66 -30.15 27.23
N THR A 6 25.91 -30.99 27.93
CA THR A 6 24.65 -31.59 27.44
C THR A 6 23.55 -30.54 27.36
N CYS A 7 23.02 -30.36 26.17
CA CYS A 7 21.86 -29.53 25.91
C CYS A 7 20.57 -30.31 26.17
N SER A 8 19.83 -29.92 27.21
CA SER A 8 18.55 -30.51 27.57
C SER A 8 17.43 -29.95 26.71
N ARG A 9 16.80 -30.81 25.93
CA ARG A 9 15.58 -30.52 25.15
C ARG A 9 14.38 -30.42 26.08
N ALA A 10 13.79 -29.26 26.22
CA ALA A 10 12.46 -29.08 26.82
C ALA A 10 11.40 -29.25 25.73
N LEU A 11 10.66 -30.33 25.79
CA LEU A 11 9.43 -30.60 25.03
C LEU A 11 8.30 -29.79 25.67
N VAL A 12 7.77 -28.81 24.95
CA VAL A 12 6.52 -28.12 25.29
C VAL A 12 5.36 -28.92 24.71
N GLY A 13 4.56 -29.52 25.62
CA GLY A 13 3.39 -30.29 25.24
C GLY A 13 2.26 -29.42 24.71
N VAL A 14 1.74 -29.82 23.57
CA VAL A 14 0.50 -29.32 22.99
C VAL A 14 -0.67 -29.92 23.77
N GLN A 15 -1.40 -29.11 24.54
CA GLN A 15 -2.66 -29.53 25.15
C GLN A 15 -3.81 -29.33 24.14
N THR A 16 -4.35 -30.42 23.69
CA THR A 16 -5.60 -30.49 22.94
C THR A 16 -6.80 -30.28 23.88
N LEU A 17 -7.56 -29.22 23.61
CA LEU A 17 -8.84 -28.96 24.28
C LEU A 17 -9.92 -29.88 23.70
N THR A 18 -10.27 -30.90 24.46
CA THR A 18 -11.43 -31.76 24.22
C THR A 18 -12.73 -31.02 24.60
N LYS A 19 -13.67 -30.96 23.64
CA LYS A 19 -15.03 -30.48 23.84
C LYS A 19 -15.80 -31.40 24.78
N SER A 20 -16.11 -30.93 25.98
CA SER A 20 -17.07 -31.56 26.88
C SER A 20 -18.49 -31.14 26.47
N ARG A 21 -19.28 -32.11 26.00
CA ARG A 21 -20.73 -32.01 25.88
C ARG A 21 -21.38 -32.30 27.19
N SER A 22 -21.85 -31.29 27.93
CA SER A 22 -22.71 -31.49 29.09
C SER A 22 -24.19 -31.52 28.66
N PHE A 23 -24.81 -32.67 28.86
CA PHE A 23 -26.26 -32.84 28.78
C PHE A 23 -26.88 -32.13 29.99
N ILE A 24 -27.74 -31.15 29.75
CA ILE A 24 -28.65 -30.59 30.76
C ILE A 24 -30.01 -31.22 30.54
N ALA A 25 -30.38 -32.03 31.49
CA ALA A 25 -31.70 -32.64 31.60
C ALA A 25 -32.76 -31.55 31.82
N ALA A 26 -33.78 -31.51 30.97
CA ALA A 26 -34.94 -30.63 31.12
C ALA A 26 -35.84 -31.14 32.26
N LEU A 27 -35.93 -30.37 33.33
CA LEU A 27 -36.93 -30.56 34.39
C LEU A 27 -38.22 -29.81 34.01
N MET A 28 -39.22 -30.52 33.50
CA MET A 28 -40.56 -30.00 33.24
C MET A 28 -41.24 -29.69 34.59
N CYS A 29 -41.35 -28.43 34.98
CA CYS A 29 -42.32 -27.95 35.95
C CYS A 29 -43.66 -27.67 35.26
N LEU A 30 -44.63 -28.56 35.44
CA LEU A 30 -46.04 -28.31 35.14
C LEU A 30 -46.57 -27.23 36.10
N VAL A 31 -46.69 -26.02 35.61
CA VAL A 31 -47.47 -24.97 36.26
C VAL A 31 -48.92 -25.09 35.73
N ALA A 32 -49.83 -25.57 36.59
CA ALA A 32 -51.25 -25.56 36.33
C ALA A 32 -51.74 -24.11 36.32
N ILE A 33 -52.18 -23.64 35.15
CA ILE A 33 -52.88 -22.36 35.02
C ILE A 33 -54.32 -22.62 35.39
N PRO A 34 -54.91 -21.89 36.38
CA PRO A 34 -56.36 -21.98 36.60
C PRO A 34 -57.10 -21.37 35.41
N ALA A 35 -57.99 -22.15 34.84
CA ALA A 35 -58.92 -21.65 33.86
C ALA A 35 -59.86 -20.61 34.50
N SER A 36 -59.54 -19.35 34.27
CA SER A 36 -60.46 -18.26 34.61
C SER A 36 -61.68 -18.34 33.69
N ALA A 37 -62.83 -18.41 34.31
CA ALA A 37 -64.14 -18.55 33.70
C ALA A 37 -64.34 -17.54 32.57
N ALA A 38 -64.87 -18.05 31.48
CA ALA A 38 -65.40 -17.24 30.40
C ALA A 38 -66.45 -16.25 30.94
N SER A 39 -66.10 -14.96 30.90
CA SER A 39 -67.12 -13.93 31.03
C SER A 39 -68.04 -14.05 29.86
N SER A 40 -69.32 -14.37 30.13
CA SER A 40 -70.45 -14.33 29.17
C SER A 40 -70.37 -12.99 28.42
N SER A 41 -70.20 -13.05 27.14
CA SER A 41 -70.38 -11.88 26.25
C SER A 41 -71.89 -11.51 26.31
N LEU A 42 -72.23 -10.60 27.17
CA LEU A 42 -73.52 -9.92 27.06
C LEU A 42 -73.57 -9.24 25.69
N SER A 43 -74.69 -9.46 25.03
CA SER A 43 -74.87 -8.87 23.71
C SER A 43 -74.84 -7.34 23.85
N TRP A 44 -74.20 -6.63 22.92
CA TRP A 44 -74.04 -5.17 22.94
C TRP A 44 -75.36 -4.37 23.10
N TRP A 45 -76.54 -4.98 22.84
CA TRP A 45 -77.88 -4.36 23.07
C TRP A 45 -78.45 -4.59 24.49
N GLU A 46 -77.76 -5.42 25.35
CA GLU A 46 -78.14 -5.65 26.72
C GLU A 46 -77.43 -4.71 27.68
N GLU A 47 -76.35 -4.14 27.28
CA GLU A 47 -75.71 -3.03 27.98
C GLU A 47 -76.46 -1.75 27.74
N ASN A 48 -76.97 -1.16 28.81
CA ASN A 48 -77.61 0.14 28.70
C ASN A 48 -76.52 1.17 28.32
N PRO A 49 -76.47 1.63 27.07
CA PRO A 49 -75.43 2.52 26.60
C PRO A 49 -75.42 3.89 27.28
N TRP A 50 -76.40 4.16 28.09
CA TRP A 50 -76.60 5.41 28.83
C TRP A 50 -76.23 5.27 30.32
N ALA A 51 -75.82 4.08 30.79
CA ALA A 51 -75.37 3.85 32.15
C ALA A 51 -73.88 4.17 32.39
N ASP A 52 -73.17 4.35 31.34
CA ASP A 52 -71.72 4.72 31.43
C ASP A 52 -71.62 6.26 31.41
N PRO A 53 -71.24 6.88 32.53
CA PRO A 53 -71.15 8.35 32.61
C PRO A 53 -70.01 8.89 31.73
N ASP A 54 -69.11 8.06 31.26
CA ASP A 54 -67.98 8.45 30.40
C ASP A 54 -68.32 8.28 28.90
N ARG A 55 -69.49 7.68 28.54
CA ARG A 55 -70.01 7.63 27.18
C ARG A 55 -70.81 8.89 26.84
N GLY A 56 -70.15 9.98 26.86
CA GLY A 56 -70.68 11.24 26.33
C GLY A 56 -70.22 11.51 24.89
N PHE A 57 -70.88 12.53 24.27
CA PHE A 57 -70.55 13.05 22.93
C PHE A 57 -69.14 13.66 22.83
N ASN A 58 -68.13 13.02 23.48
CA ASN A 58 -66.77 13.52 23.53
C ASN A 58 -65.96 12.99 22.33
N TRP A 59 -66.11 13.64 21.19
CA TRP A 59 -65.30 13.44 20.00
C TRP A 59 -63.88 14.03 20.17
N TYR A 60 -63.57 14.66 21.31
CA TYR A 60 -62.31 15.22 21.65
C TYR A 60 -61.69 14.43 22.78
N PRO A 61 -60.40 14.08 22.71
CA PRO A 61 -59.69 13.49 23.85
C PRO A 61 -59.86 14.41 25.06
N ASP A 62 -60.21 13.81 26.22
CA ASP A 62 -60.36 14.54 27.48
C ASP A 62 -59.05 15.31 27.74
N PRO A 63 -59.09 16.64 27.93
CA PRO A 63 -57.88 17.41 28.26
C PRO A 63 -57.19 16.95 29.57
N ARG A 64 -57.79 16.01 30.31
CA ARG A 64 -57.21 15.34 31.45
C ARG A 64 -56.53 14.00 31.11
N GLU A 65 -56.63 13.47 29.86
CA GLU A 65 -55.79 12.39 29.42
C GLU A 65 -54.35 12.95 29.44
N GLU A 66 -53.55 12.40 30.32
CA GLU A 66 -52.13 12.73 30.42
C GLU A 66 -51.51 12.49 29.03
N LEU A 67 -51.05 13.58 28.41
CA LEU A 67 -50.25 13.48 27.17
C LEU A 67 -49.18 12.41 27.38
N PRO A 68 -49.02 11.47 26.42
CA PRO A 68 -47.92 10.48 26.54
C PRO A 68 -46.66 11.25 26.92
N PRO A 69 -45.89 10.76 27.91
CA PRO A 69 -44.71 11.45 28.37
C PRO A 69 -43.87 11.87 27.16
N GLU A 70 -43.65 13.17 27.02
CA GLU A 70 -42.87 13.73 25.94
C GLU A 70 -41.55 12.93 25.91
N LYS A 71 -41.34 12.19 24.80
CA LYS A 71 -40.11 11.38 24.65
C LYS A 71 -38.97 12.28 25.01
N ALA A 72 -38.27 11.96 26.11
CA ALA A 72 -37.15 12.72 26.57
C ALA A 72 -36.26 13.04 25.36
N LYS A 73 -36.07 14.33 25.05
CA LYS A 73 -35.16 14.75 23.99
C LYS A 73 -33.84 14.01 24.25
N PRO A 74 -33.28 13.35 23.24
CA PRO A 74 -31.97 12.72 23.41
C PRO A 74 -31.05 13.75 24.03
N GLU A 75 -30.45 13.46 25.18
CA GLU A 75 -29.46 14.32 25.78
C GLU A 75 -28.45 14.67 24.69
N GLU A 76 -28.38 15.93 24.31
CA GLU A 76 -27.35 16.41 23.41
C GLU A 76 -26.01 16.12 24.07
N LYS A 77 -25.37 15.04 23.64
CA LYS A 77 -24.02 14.69 24.09
C LYS A 77 -23.16 15.91 23.82
N LYS A 78 -22.66 16.55 24.87
CA LYS A 78 -21.74 17.68 24.75
C LYS A 78 -20.67 17.30 23.73
N PRO A 79 -20.37 18.16 22.75
CA PRO A 79 -19.36 17.84 21.75
C PRO A 79 -18.05 17.51 22.46
N LYS A 80 -17.47 16.34 22.12
CA LYS A 80 -16.17 15.93 22.65
C LYS A 80 -15.12 16.94 22.27
N THR A 81 -14.29 17.31 23.20
CA THR A 81 -13.12 18.14 22.91
C THR A 81 -12.07 17.32 22.17
N ILE A 82 -11.16 17.95 21.40
CA ILE A 82 -10.09 17.27 20.64
C ILE A 82 -9.22 16.37 21.55
N TYR A 83 -9.13 16.67 22.83
CA TYR A 83 -8.37 15.91 23.83
C TYR A 83 -9.03 14.59 24.23
N GLU A 84 -10.34 14.45 24.02
CA GLU A 84 -11.15 13.26 24.35
C GLU A 84 -11.37 12.36 23.14
N MET A 85 -10.92 12.80 21.96
CA MET A 85 -11.05 12.04 20.72
C MET A 85 -10.02 10.91 20.67
N THR A 86 -10.46 9.73 20.28
CA THR A 86 -9.63 8.52 20.25
C THR A 86 -9.26 8.07 18.85
N THR A 87 -9.95 8.59 17.83
CA THR A 87 -9.69 8.22 16.43
C THR A 87 -9.05 9.38 15.67
N LEU A 88 -8.18 9.04 14.73
CA LEU A 88 -7.53 10.03 13.87
C LEU A 88 -8.54 10.82 13.03
N GLU A 89 -9.63 10.17 12.61
CA GLU A 89 -10.69 10.79 11.80
C GLU A 89 -11.44 11.88 12.59
N GLU A 90 -11.78 11.60 13.86
CA GLU A 90 -12.42 12.59 14.73
C GLU A 90 -11.50 13.78 14.95
N VAL A 91 -10.22 13.54 15.22
CA VAL A 91 -9.22 14.61 15.42
C VAL A 91 -9.05 15.46 14.17
N LYS A 92 -8.94 14.85 12.99
CA LYS A 92 -8.84 15.60 11.72
C LYS A 92 -10.07 16.49 11.50
N LYS A 93 -11.26 15.92 11.65
CA LYS A 93 -12.52 16.64 11.44
C LYS A 93 -12.64 17.84 12.39
N GLU A 94 -12.30 17.67 13.66
CA GLU A 94 -12.36 18.76 14.63
C GLU A 94 -11.31 19.84 14.36
N LEU A 95 -10.09 19.45 14.00
CA LEU A 95 -9.04 20.39 13.63
C LEU A 95 -9.43 21.23 12.40
N GLU A 96 -10.02 20.63 11.38
CA GLU A 96 -10.53 21.34 10.20
C GLU A 96 -11.71 22.26 10.55
N ARG A 97 -12.60 21.84 11.44
CA ARG A 97 -13.69 22.68 11.95
C ARG A 97 -13.17 23.94 12.65
N LEU A 98 -12.25 23.76 13.60
CA LEU A 98 -11.64 24.86 14.36
C LEU A 98 -10.86 25.80 13.44
N LYS A 99 -10.14 25.25 12.46
CA LYS A 99 -9.44 26.03 11.44
C LYS A 99 -10.42 26.86 10.61
N GLY A 100 -11.51 26.24 10.16
CA GLY A 100 -12.56 26.93 9.40
C GLY A 100 -13.17 28.10 10.19
N GLU A 101 -13.52 27.88 11.46
CA GLU A 101 -14.04 28.93 12.35
C GLU A 101 -13.04 30.07 12.56
N ALA A 102 -11.77 29.75 12.78
CA ALA A 102 -10.73 30.74 12.98
C ALA A 102 -10.47 31.57 11.71
N VAL A 103 -10.61 31.01 10.52
CA VAL A 103 -10.44 31.71 9.24
C VAL A 103 -11.66 32.56 8.89
N ILE A 104 -12.87 32.02 9.06
CA ILE A 104 -14.11 32.75 8.70
C ILE A 104 -14.43 33.85 9.70
N ASN A 105 -14.23 33.58 11.01
CA ASN A 105 -14.47 34.55 12.09
C ASN A 105 -13.21 34.64 12.98
N PRO A 106 -12.23 35.48 12.61
CA PRO A 106 -10.91 35.53 13.25
C PRO A 106 -10.96 36.32 14.58
N THR A 107 -11.68 35.81 15.56
CA THR A 107 -11.64 36.32 16.93
C THR A 107 -10.42 35.69 17.65
N GLU A 108 -9.92 36.38 18.66
CA GLU A 108 -8.83 35.90 19.52
C GLU A 108 -9.14 34.47 20.04
N GLN A 109 -10.38 34.27 20.50
CA GLN A 109 -10.82 33.00 21.05
C GLN A 109 -10.81 31.87 20.02
N ASN A 110 -11.29 32.10 18.79
CA ASN A 110 -11.33 31.10 17.74
C ASN A 110 -9.91 30.74 17.27
N VAL A 111 -9.07 31.76 17.06
CA VAL A 111 -7.66 31.53 16.68
C VAL A 111 -6.90 30.76 17.76
N LEU A 112 -7.10 31.16 19.03
CA LEU A 112 -6.46 30.46 20.15
C LEU A 112 -6.90 29.03 20.29
N SER A 113 -8.18 28.74 20.09
CA SER A 113 -8.73 27.38 20.11
C SER A 113 -8.12 26.49 19.00
N PHE A 114 -8.02 27.03 17.78
CA PHE A 114 -7.35 26.34 16.67
C PHE A 114 -5.87 26.09 16.97
N LEU A 115 -5.12 27.11 17.43
CA LEU A 115 -3.69 26.96 17.70
C LEU A 115 -3.41 25.95 18.82
N ARG A 116 -4.24 25.90 19.86
CA ARG A 116 -4.12 24.90 20.92
C ARG A 116 -4.38 23.48 20.40
N ALA A 117 -5.39 23.32 19.56
CA ALA A 117 -5.68 22.06 18.92
C ALA A 117 -4.54 21.60 17.98
N GLN A 118 -4.00 22.54 17.20
CA GLN A 118 -2.84 22.28 16.34
C GLN A 118 -1.61 21.83 17.13
N ASN A 119 -1.29 22.55 18.20
CA ASN A 119 -0.15 22.18 19.06
C ASN A 119 -0.33 20.78 19.65
N TYR A 120 -1.53 20.45 20.13
CA TYR A 120 -1.82 19.10 20.63
C TYR A 120 -1.55 18.02 19.57
N VAL A 121 -1.97 18.23 18.33
CA VAL A 121 -1.71 17.29 17.23
C VAL A 121 -0.21 17.19 16.93
N MET A 122 0.51 18.30 16.94
CA MET A 122 1.97 18.31 16.73
C MET A 122 2.72 17.58 17.85
N ASP A 123 2.29 17.74 19.10
CA ASP A 123 2.88 17.03 20.24
C ASP A 123 2.67 15.52 20.12
N LYS A 124 1.47 15.08 19.70
CA LYS A 124 1.19 13.66 19.40
C LYS A 124 2.03 13.12 18.26
N ALA A 125 2.20 13.89 17.19
CA ALA A 125 3.05 13.53 16.05
C ALA A 125 4.53 13.42 16.47
N SER A 126 5.01 14.33 17.29
CA SER A 126 6.37 14.32 17.85
C SER A 126 6.59 13.06 18.72
N MET A 127 5.64 12.77 19.61
CA MET A 127 5.70 11.56 20.42
C MET A 127 5.71 10.29 19.54
N PHE A 128 4.85 10.22 18.52
CA PHE A 128 4.83 9.10 17.57
C PHE A 128 6.19 8.94 16.88
N ALA A 129 6.79 10.04 16.42
CA ALA A 129 8.10 10.01 15.76
C ALA A 129 9.21 9.51 16.70
N ASP A 130 9.20 9.91 17.97
CA ASP A 130 10.19 9.44 18.94
C ASP A 130 10.00 7.96 19.29
N VAL A 131 8.77 7.52 19.55
CA VAL A 131 8.45 6.11 19.81
C VAL A 131 8.79 5.25 18.60
N SER A 132 8.40 5.69 17.39
CA SER A 132 8.70 4.98 16.13
C SER A 132 10.21 4.77 15.96
N ARG A 133 11.02 5.80 16.21
CA ARG A 133 12.48 5.73 16.13
C ARG A 133 13.04 4.69 17.10
N ARG A 134 12.56 4.67 18.35
CA ARG A 134 12.97 3.69 19.38
C ARG A 134 12.57 2.27 19.01
N VAL A 135 11.35 2.09 18.48
CA VAL A 135 10.86 0.79 18.01
C VAL A 135 11.70 0.28 16.84
N VAL A 136 11.99 1.14 15.87
CA VAL A 136 12.84 0.78 14.71
C VAL A 136 14.24 0.38 15.15
N TRP A 137 14.84 1.06 16.13
CA TRP A 137 16.16 0.69 16.64
C TRP A 137 16.17 -0.64 17.39
N ALA A 138 15.10 -0.97 18.07
CA ALA A 138 14.96 -2.22 18.84
C ALA A 138 14.57 -3.43 17.96
N ASN A 139 14.05 -3.21 16.76
CA ASN A 139 13.51 -4.27 15.89
C ASN A 139 14.17 -4.23 14.51
N PRO A 140 15.19 -5.06 14.28
CA PRO A 140 15.92 -5.08 13.00
C PRO A 140 15.06 -5.45 11.78
N ASP A 141 13.97 -6.19 11.96
CA ASP A 141 13.04 -6.62 10.92
C ASP A 141 12.29 -5.45 10.27
N VAL A 142 11.99 -4.40 11.03
CA VAL A 142 11.34 -3.17 10.54
C VAL A 142 12.35 -2.03 10.29
N ASN A 143 13.63 -2.27 10.57
CA ASN A 143 14.68 -1.27 10.39
C ASN A 143 15.24 -1.29 8.97
N TYR A 144 14.85 -0.31 8.16
CA TYR A 144 15.36 -0.18 6.80
C TYR A 144 16.91 -0.08 6.76
N ALA A 145 17.52 0.62 7.72
CA ALA A 145 18.98 0.75 7.79
C ALA A 145 19.71 -0.57 8.04
N ALA A 146 19.02 -1.60 8.55
CA ALA A 146 19.60 -2.95 8.69
C ALA A 146 19.71 -3.66 7.32
N ARG A 147 18.87 -3.29 6.35
CA ARG A 147 18.86 -3.85 4.99
C ARG A 147 19.63 -2.99 3.99
N SER A 148 19.62 -1.68 4.18
CA SER A 148 20.30 -0.73 3.30
C SER A 148 21.05 0.32 4.12
N PRO A 149 22.35 0.53 3.92
CA PRO A 149 23.14 1.48 4.69
C PRO A 149 22.64 2.92 4.45
N THR A 150 22.44 3.67 5.54
CA THR A 150 21.99 5.07 5.50
C THR A 150 23.14 6.07 5.68
N ALA A 151 24.23 5.67 6.30
CA ALA A 151 25.41 6.51 6.47
C ALA A 151 26.17 6.67 5.15
N ASN A 152 26.59 7.89 4.80
CA ASN A 152 27.25 8.20 3.52
C ASN A 152 28.46 7.29 3.26
N PHE A 153 29.38 7.16 4.22
CA PHE A 153 30.57 6.30 4.05
C PHE A 153 30.20 4.82 3.76
N ALA A 154 29.13 4.32 4.39
CA ALA A 154 28.66 2.95 4.19
C ALA A 154 27.96 2.79 2.83
N ARG A 155 27.22 3.80 2.40
CA ARG A 155 26.61 3.86 1.05
C ARG A 155 27.68 3.88 -0.04
N ASP A 156 28.72 4.69 0.12
CA ASP A 156 29.83 4.77 -0.85
C ASP A 156 30.56 3.43 -0.96
N LYS A 157 30.79 2.77 0.18
CA LYS A 157 31.37 1.44 0.21
C LYS A 157 30.52 0.38 -0.45
N GLU A 158 29.20 0.41 -0.18
CA GLU A 158 28.25 -0.50 -0.81
C GLU A 158 28.15 -0.23 -2.31
N LYS A 159 28.07 1.03 -2.73
CA LYS A 159 28.10 1.40 -4.15
C LYS A 159 29.38 0.86 -4.83
N GLY A 160 30.53 1.04 -4.23
CA GLY A 160 31.79 0.49 -4.77
C GLY A 160 31.73 -1.03 -4.92
N ARG A 161 31.14 -1.75 -3.95
CA ARG A 161 30.97 -3.20 -4.01
C ARG A 161 30.00 -3.62 -5.14
N ILE A 162 28.91 -2.88 -5.31
CA ILE A 162 27.94 -3.10 -6.40
C ILE A 162 28.62 -2.85 -7.75
N ASP A 163 29.40 -1.77 -7.89
CA ASP A 163 30.10 -1.43 -9.13
C ASP A 163 31.11 -2.51 -9.54
N VAL A 164 31.84 -3.06 -8.59
CA VAL A 164 32.77 -4.19 -8.87
C VAL A 164 32.01 -5.40 -9.37
N LYS A 165 30.97 -5.84 -8.66
CA LYS A 165 30.14 -6.97 -9.07
C LYS A 165 29.46 -6.75 -10.42
N ARG A 166 28.96 -5.53 -10.66
CA ARG A 166 28.36 -5.14 -11.95
C ARG A 166 29.37 -5.30 -13.09
N ASN A 167 30.59 -4.81 -12.91
CA ASN A 167 31.63 -4.91 -13.93
C ASN A 167 32.07 -6.36 -14.19
N GLU A 168 32.14 -7.19 -13.15
CA GLU A 168 32.39 -8.64 -13.28
C GLU A 168 31.27 -9.33 -14.05
N ASN A 169 30.00 -9.03 -13.72
CA ASN A 169 28.85 -9.55 -14.42
C ASN A 169 28.85 -9.15 -15.92
N LEU A 170 29.12 -7.87 -16.22
CA LEU A 170 29.18 -7.40 -17.61
C LEU A 170 30.23 -8.15 -18.42
N LYS A 171 31.41 -8.43 -17.86
CA LYS A 171 32.45 -9.23 -18.51
C LYS A 171 32.00 -10.67 -18.76
N ALA A 172 31.33 -11.28 -17.77
CA ALA A 172 30.79 -12.63 -17.95
C ALA A 172 29.69 -12.69 -19.01
N LEU A 173 28.83 -11.67 -19.07
CA LEU A 173 27.78 -11.56 -20.08
C LEU A 173 28.29 -11.40 -21.50
N ALA A 174 29.51 -10.88 -21.69
CA ALA A 174 30.10 -10.71 -23.02
C ALA A 174 30.24 -12.04 -23.80
N GLU A 175 30.36 -13.18 -23.09
CA GLU A 175 30.44 -14.49 -23.70
C GLU A 175 29.11 -15.04 -24.20
N THR A 176 28.02 -14.65 -23.53
CA THR A 176 26.70 -15.25 -23.75
C THR A 176 25.67 -14.29 -24.35
N HIS A 177 25.87 -13.00 -24.20
CA HIS A 177 24.94 -11.96 -24.62
C HIS A 177 25.55 -11.01 -25.64
N ALA A 178 24.68 -10.28 -26.32
CA ALA A 178 25.04 -9.16 -27.20
C ALA A 178 24.05 -8.01 -26.99
N LEU A 179 24.44 -6.80 -27.38
CA LEU A 179 23.53 -5.66 -27.43
C LEU A 179 23.08 -5.47 -28.86
N VAL A 180 21.79 -5.25 -29.05
CA VAL A 180 21.22 -4.79 -30.33
C VAL A 180 20.87 -3.33 -30.19
N PHE A 181 21.42 -2.53 -31.09
CA PHE A 181 21.26 -1.09 -31.15
C PHE A 181 20.47 -0.73 -32.42
N PHE A 182 19.18 -0.40 -32.26
CA PHE A 182 18.33 0.06 -33.35
C PHE A 182 18.47 1.57 -33.52
N ALA A 183 18.78 2.00 -34.72
CA ALA A 183 18.99 3.40 -35.03
C ALA A 183 18.56 3.71 -36.45
N ARG A 184 18.52 5.02 -36.79
CA ARG A 184 18.29 5.54 -38.14
C ARG A 184 19.40 6.53 -38.47
N SER A 185 19.68 6.69 -39.76
CA SER A 185 20.70 7.62 -40.23
C SER A 185 20.31 9.09 -40.07
N ASP A 186 19.02 9.38 -40.04
CA ASP A 186 18.43 10.72 -39.93
C ASP A 186 18.06 11.12 -38.47
N CYS A 187 18.55 10.37 -37.48
CA CYS A 187 18.19 10.55 -36.07
C CYS A 187 19.36 11.13 -35.26
N ASP A 188 19.28 12.39 -34.86
CA ASP A 188 20.33 13.10 -34.13
C ASP A 188 20.67 12.40 -32.81
N PHE A 189 19.66 11.97 -32.04
CA PHE A 189 19.86 11.21 -30.78
C PHE A 189 20.55 9.85 -31.01
N CYS A 190 20.38 9.26 -32.20
CA CYS A 190 21.09 8.04 -32.54
C CYS A 190 22.59 8.32 -32.79
N HIS A 191 22.90 9.48 -33.37
CA HIS A 191 24.30 9.94 -33.54
C HIS A 191 24.97 10.19 -32.18
N ASP A 192 24.26 10.76 -31.20
CA ASP A 192 24.76 10.96 -29.84
C ASP A 192 24.92 9.65 -29.08
N GLN A 193 24.04 8.69 -29.28
CA GLN A 193 24.11 7.38 -28.61
C GLN A 193 25.20 6.47 -29.18
N ALA A 194 25.49 6.57 -30.46
CA ALA A 194 26.44 5.67 -31.12
C ALA A 194 27.85 5.65 -30.48
N PRO A 195 28.51 6.78 -30.18
CA PRO A 195 29.80 6.77 -29.48
C PRO A 195 29.72 6.16 -28.08
N VAL A 196 28.61 6.39 -27.37
CA VAL A 196 28.38 5.78 -26.03
C VAL A 196 28.34 4.26 -26.14
N MET A 197 27.60 3.73 -27.12
CA MET A 197 27.53 2.29 -27.37
C MET A 197 28.90 1.70 -27.71
N ARG A 198 29.66 2.32 -28.59
CA ARG A 198 31.01 1.87 -28.96
C ARG A 198 31.95 1.82 -27.75
N ALA A 199 31.98 2.89 -26.98
CA ALA A 199 32.79 2.97 -25.75
C ALA A 199 32.36 1.90 -24.75
N PHE A 200 31.06 1.67 -24.61
CA PHE A 200 30.52 0.63 -23.74
C PHE A 200 30.95 -0.78 -24.18
N GLY A 201 30.77 -1.11 -25.45
CA GLY A 201 31.20 -2.40 -26.00
C GLY A 201 32.71 -2.64 -25.84
N SER A 202 33.55 -1.61 -26.12
CA SER A 202 35.00 -1.70 -25.95
C SER A 202 35.40 -1.90 -24.47
N ARG A 203 34.69 -1.28 -23.53
CA ARG A 203 34.97 -1.38 -22.09
C ARG A 203 34.54 -2.72 -21.50
N THR A 204 33.37 -3.21 -21.90
CA THR A 204 32.75 -4.41 -21.31
C THR A 204 33.08 -5.70 -22.05
N GLY A 205 33.46 -5.61 -23.31
CA GLY A 205 33.62 -6.74 -24.23
C GLY A 205 32.31 -7.28 -24.80
N ILE A 206 31.16 -6.72 -24.43
CA ILE A 206 29.86 -7.16 -24.97
C ILE A 206 29.75 -6.77 -26.43
N PRO A 207 29.51 -7.73 -27.35
CA PRO A 207 29.34 -7.44 -28.77
C PRO A 207 28.11 -6.54 -29.01
N ILE A 208 28.23 -5.59 -29.94
CA ILE A 208 27.13 -4.69 -30.32
C ILE A 208 26.78 -4.94 -31.79
N LEU A 209 25.52 -5.28 -32.04
CA LEU A 209 24.94 -5.37 -33.34
C LEU A 209 24.09 -4.13 -33.58
N ALA A 210 24.58 -3.24 -34.45
CA ALA A 210 23.80 -2.09 -34.89
C ALA A 210 22.88 -2.47 -36.05
N ILE A 211 21.59 -2.12 -35.92
CA ILE A 211 20.54 -2.34 -36.91
C ILE A 211 20.04 -0.99 -37.40
N SER A 212 20.18 -0.76 -38.71
CA SER A 212 19.67 0.42 -39.40
C SER A 212 18.23 0.16 -39.84
N LEU A 213 17.28 0.92 -39.31
CA LEU A 213 15.87 0.78 -39.67
C LEU A 213 15.54 1.40 -41.03
N ASP A 214 16.38 2.33 -41.53
CA ASP A 214 16.28 2.97 -42.84
C ASP A 214 17.24 2.38 -43.89
N GLY A 215 18.01 1.36 -43.51
CA GLY A 215 18.96 0.67 -44.35
C GLY A 215 20.20 1.49 -44.73
N LYS A 216 20.40 2.68 -44.16
CA LYS A 216 21.55 3.55 -44.43
C LYS A 216 22.61 3.39 -43.33
N PRO A 217 23.89 3.74 -43.61
CA PRO A 217 24.94 3.72 -42.62
C PRO A 217 24.63 4.61 -41.40
N ILE A 218 24.94 4.13 -40.19
CA ILE A 218 24.80 4.89 -38.96
C ILE A 218 26.17 5.48 -38.60
N PRO A 219 26.28 6.77 -38.26
CA PRO A 219 27.52 7.35 -37.79
C PRO A 219 28.07 6.59 -36.59
N GLY A 220 29.35 6.18 -36.67
CA GLY A 220 29.97 5.34 -35.63
C GLY A 220 29.76 3.82 -35.78
N PHE A 221 28.84 3.36 -36.61
CA PHE A 221 28.60 1.95 -36.93
C PHE A 221 28.50 1.77 -38.47
N PRO A 222 29.62 1.83 -39.20
CA PRO A 222 29.62 1.65 -40.67
C PRO A 222 29.15 0.23 -41.06
N ASP A 223 29.30 -0.75 -40.17
CA ASP A 223 28.89 -2.15 -40.34
C ASP A 223 27.44 -2.42 -39.92
N ALA A 224 26.66 -1.37 -39.65
CA ALA A 224 25.25 -1.52 -39.27
C ALA A 224 24.52 -2.34 -40.34
N LYS A 225 23.76 -3.33 -39.86
CA LYS A 225 22.96 -4.19 -40.76
C LYS A 225 21.61 -3.57 -41.04
N PRO A 226 21.07 -3.67 -42.25
CA PRO A 226 19.69 -3.30 -42.47
C PRO A 226 18.75 -4.17 -41.66
N ASP A 227 17.59 -3.63 -41.28
CA ASP A 227 16.56 -4.43 -40.55
C ASP A 227 15.99 -5.49 -41.53
N ASN A 228 16.11 -6.73 -41.12
CA ASN A 228 15.55 -7.89 -41.80
C ASN A 228 14.44 -8.58 -41.02
N GLY A 229 13.67 -7.79 -40.24
CA GLY A 229 12.61 -8.28 -39.36
C GLY A 229 13.00 -8.42 -37.90
N ILE A 230 14.27 -8.11 -37.56
CA ILE A 230 14.75 -8.17 -36.16
C ILE A 230 13.98 -7.15 -35.29
N ALA A 231 13.65 -5.98 -35.85
CA ALA A 231 12.85 -4.97 -35.13
C ALA A 231 11.46 -5.47 -34.75
N MET A 232 10.82 -6.23 -35.65
CA MET A 232 9.51 -6.85 -35.37
C MET A 232 9.63 -7.93 -34.29
N MET A 233 10.67 -8.76 -34.36
CA MET A 233 10.92 -9.80 -33.39
C MET A 233 11.23 -9.21 -32.01
N ALA A 234 12.07 -8.18 -31.91
CA ALA A 234 12.46 -7.52 -30.68
C ALA A 234 11.28 -6.86 -29.96
N SER A 235 10.31 -6.35 -30.73
CA SER A 235 9.15 -5.60 -30.21
C SER A 235 7.90 -6.46 -29.99
N GLY A 236 7.98 -7.78 -30.21
CA GLY A 236 6.81 -8.66 -30.14
C GLY A 236 5.76 -8.38 -31.21
N GLY A 237 6.18 -7.92 -32.39
CA GLY A 237 5.31 -7.70 -33.54
C GLY A 237 4.92 -6.24 -33.83
N ASN A 238 5.28 -5.29 -32.95
CA ASN A 238 4.89 -3.87 -33.11
C ASN A 238 5.90 -3.02 -33.89
N GLY A 239 7.09 -3.53 -34.16
CA GLY A 239 8.21 -2.77 -34.69
C GLY A 239 8.81 -1.78 -33.66
N ILE A 240 9.93 -1.17 -34.00
CA ILE A 240 10.61 -0.17 -33.17
C ILE A 240 10.08 1.22 -33.54
N GLN A 241 9.30 1.82 -32.64
CA GLN A 241 8.63 3.12 -32.86
C GLN A 241 9.51 4.32 -32.47
N ILE A 242 10.39 4.11 -31.46
CA ILE A 242 11.24 5.17 -30.89
C ILE A 242 12.68 4.75 -30.99
N VAL A 243 13.50 5.59 -31.58
CA VAL A 243 14.96 5.39 -31.72
C VAL A 243 15.73 6.53 -31.06
N PRO A 244 16.95 6.26 -30.58
CA PRO A 244 17.61 4.95 -30.51
C PRO A 244 16.92 3.99 -29.55
N ALA A 245 16.97 2.67 -29.83
CA ALA A 245 16.47 1.64 -28.94
C ALA A 245 17.55 0.58 -28.72
N ILE A 246 17.67 0.12 -27.46
CA ILE A 246 18.73 -0.80 -27.05
C ILE A 246 18.10 -2.02 -26.40
N PHE A 247 18.51 -3.20 -26.84
CA PHE A 247 18.08 -4.49 -26.33
C PHE A 247 19.29 -5.34 -25.94
N LEU A 248 19.13 -6.12 -24.86
CA LEU A 248 20.04 -7.20 -24.52
C LEU A 248 19.52 -8.49 -25.14
N VAL A 249 20.38 -9.21 -25.81
CA VAL A 249 20.04 -10.48 -26.47
C VAL A 249 20.87 -11.61 -25.91
N ASP A 250 20.23 -12.65 -25.45
CA ASP A 250 20.90 -13.93 -25.18
C ASP A 250 21.19 -14.62 -26.53
N ARG A 251 22.46 -14.85 -26.82
CA ARG A 251 22.91 -15.43 -28.08
C ARG A 251 22.51 -16.89 -28.28
N LYS A 252 22.18 -17.64 -27.19
CA LYS A 252 21.74 -19.03 -27.26
C LYS A 252 20.24 -19.13 -27.48
N THR A 253 19.45 -18.43 -26.66
CA THR A 253 17.99 -18.50 -26.69
C THR A 253 17.37 -17.53 -27.69
N GLN A 254 18.14 -16.55 -28.18
CA GLN A 254 17.68 -15.43 -29.01
C GLN A 254 16.62 -14.55 -28.33
N GLN A 255 16.47 -14.68 -27.01
CA GLN A 255 15.55 -13.84 -26.25
C GLN A 255 16.06 -12.42 -26.21
N MET A 256 15.19 -11.46 -26.55
CA MET A 256 15.48 -10.04 -26.53
C MET A 256 14.80 -9.35 -25.34
N THR A 257 15.59 -8.68 -24.52
CA THR A 257 15.11 -7.91 -23.37
C THR A 257 15.34 -6.42 -23.62
N PRO A 258 14.30 -5.59 -23.63
CA PRO A 258 14.47 -4.16 -23.84
C PRO A 258 15.22 -3.52 -22.66
N LEU A 259 16.24 -2.74 -22.95
CA LEU A 259 16.97 -1.94 -21.97
C LEU A 259 16.49 -0.49 -21.95
N GLY A 260 15.97 0.02 -23.08
CA GLY A 260 15.37 1.34 -23.16
C GLY A 260 15.46 1.99 -24.52
N THR A 261 14.87 3.17 -24.62
CA THR A 261 14.84 4.02 -25.79
C THR A 261 15.37 5.42 -25.46
N GLY A 262 15.80 6.16 -26.50
CA GLY A 262 16.43 7.46 -26.33
C GLY A 262 17.92 7.36 -25.92
N VAL A 263 18.52 8.51 -25.60
CA VAL A 263 19.93 8.58 -25.20
C VAL A 263 20.07 8.08 -23.76
N ILE A 264 20.92 7.06 -23.59
CA ILE A 264 21.17 6.41 -22.30
C ILE A 264 22.67 6.49 -21.99
N ALA A 265 23.01 7.00 -20.82
CA ALA A 265 24.39 7.04 -20.36
C ALA A 265 24.97 5.63 -20.17
N ALA A 266 26.28 5.49 -20.36
CA ALA A 266 26.94 4.19 -20.22
C ALA A 266 26.75 3.53 -18.84
N GLU A 267 26.71 4.33 -17.78
CA GLU A 267 26.52 3.83 -16.42
C GLU A 267 25.07 3.35 -16.19
N ASP A 268 24.09 4.09 -16.74
CA ASP A 268 22.68 3.69 -16.67
C ASP A 268 22.44 2.41 -17.49
N LEU A 269 23.11 2.28 -18.64
CA LEU A 269 23.05 1.06 -19.45
C LEU A 269 23.60 -0.14 -18.67
N ALA A 270 24.74 0.04 -18.01
CA ALA A 270 25.35 -0.99 -17.16
C ALA A 270 24.41 -1.41 -16.01
N GLU A 271 23.76 -0.43 -15.39
CA GLU A 271 22.82 -0.69 -14.30
C GLU A 271 21.55 -1.44 -14.78
N ARG A 272 20.98 -1.03 -15.91
CA ARG A 272 19.83 -1.71 -16.51
C ARG A 272 20.15 -3.17 -16.85
N ILE A 273 21.34 -3.42 -17.41
CA ILE A 273 21.81 -4.80 -17.68
C ILE A 273 21.89 -5.59 -16.36
N ARG A 274 22.50 -5.01 -15.31
CA ARG A 274 22.56 -5.64 -13.99
C ARG A 274 21.17 -6.02 -13.49
N VAL A 275 20.24 -5.07 -13.52
CA VAL A 275 18.86 -5.28 -13.04
C VAL A 275 18.19 -6.43 -13.77
N VAL A 276 18.20 -6.44 -15.11
CA VAL A 276 17.47 -7.47 -15.89
C VAL A 276 18.14 -8.85 -15.83
N THR A 277 19.44 -8.93 -15.46
CA THR A 277 20.18 -10.20 -15.43
C THR A 277 20.41 -10.77 -14.04
N THR A 278 20.39 -9.94 -12.99
CA THR A 278 20.79 -10.39 -11.64
C THR A 278 19.74 -10.15 -10.56
N THR A 279 18.70 -9.36 -10.83
CA THR A 279 17.66 -9.09 -9.83
C THR A 279 16.30 -9.62 -10.28
N THR A 280 15.48 -10.00 -9.32
CA THR A 280 14.06 -10.35 -9.56
C THR A 280 13.17 -9.16 -9.21
N PRO A 281 12.02 -8.99 -9.88
CA PRO A 281 11.06 -7.93 -9.53
C PRO A 281 10.71 -7.97 -8.04
N GLY A 282 10.74 -6.80 -7.38
CA GLY A 282 10.48 -6.66 -5.95
C GLY A 282 11.72 -6.76 -5.05
N GLN A 283 12.88 -7.09 -5.58
CA GLN A 283 14.15 -6.90 -4.87
C GLN A 283 14.60 -5.45 -4.99
N GLU A 284 15.11 -4.90 -3.88
CA GLU A 284 15.70 -3.56 -3.87
C GLU A 284 16.99 -3.54 -4.71
N PHE A 285 17.20 -2.41 -5.38
CA PHE A 285 18.35 -2.16 -6.26
C PHE A 285 19.60 -1.77 -5.47
#